data_84ffcd2f7189cc8aa1e131e2ba0dd4a0
#
_entry.id   84ffcd2f7189cc8aa1e131e2ba0dd4a0
#
_cell.length_a   1.000
_cell.length_b   1.000
_cell.length_c   1.000
_cell.angle_alpha   90.00
_cell.angle_beta   90.00
_cell.angle_gamma   90.00
#
_symmetry.space_group_name_H-M   'P 1'
#
loop_
_entity.id
_entity.type
_entity.pdbx_description
1 polymer ?
#
loop_
_entity_poly.entity_id
_entity_poly.type
_entity_poly.pdbx_seq_one_letter_code
_entity_poly.pdbx_strand_id
1 'polypeptide(L)'
;VTYMRRTTTQDVVIREQEIKAGDKVCMFYLAANRDEEVFDDPYKFDVLRQPNNHLGFGGPGPHFCLGAHLARREITVMFRELFRRLPDIEACGEPDVLAASFIHGVKHLPAKFTPTKPAKI
;
A
#
# COMPACT_ATOMS: atom_id res chain seq x y z
N VAL A 1 3.31 1.97 -5.26
CA VAL A 1 2.84 2.19 -6.65
C VAL A 1 1.41 2.68 -6.61
N THR A 2 1.12 3.79 -7.31
CA THR A 2 -0.19 4.46 -7.27
C THR A 2 -1.17 3.81 -8.24
N TYR A 3 -0.68 3.48 -9.43
CA TYR A 3 -1.49 2.87 -10.50
C TYR A 3 -0.65 1.98 -11.40
N MET A 4 -1.32 1.12 -12.14
CA MET A 4 -0.77 0.36 -13.26
C MET A 4 -1.71 0.46 -14.45
N ARG A 5 -1.16 0.35 -15.66
CA ARG A 5 -1.91 0.39 -16.90
C ARG A 5 -1.95 -0.98 -17.57
N ARG A 6 -3.08 -1.29 -18.20
CA ARG A 6 -3.25 -2.42 -19.12
C ARG A 6 -3.76 -1.91 -20.45
N THR A 7 -3.52 -2.68 -21.49
CA THR A 7 -4.15 -2.50 -22.81
C THR A 7 -5.06 -3.70 -23.04
N THR A 8 -6.30 -3.43 -23.37
CA THR A 8 -7.30 -4.48 -23.63
C THR A 8 -6.96 -5.21 -24.93
N THR A 9 -7.13 -6.53 -24.94
CA THR A 9 -6.88 -7.37 -26.11
C THR A 9 -8.16 -7.68 -26.89
N GLN A 10 -9.31 -7.41 -26.29
CA GLN A 10 -10.64 -7.60 -26.86
C GLN A 10 -11.62 -6.60 -26.28
N ASP A 11 -12.78 -6.45 -26.93
CA ASP A 11 -13.87 -5.65 -26.39
C ASP A 11 -14.38 -6.29 -25.09
N VAL A 12 -14.57 -5.48 -24.06
CA VAL A 12 -15.10 -5.92 -22.78
C VAL A 12 -16.06 -4.87 -22.21
N VAL A 13 -16.96 -5.31 -21.33
CA VAL A 13 -17.82 -4.41 -20.56
C VAL A 13 -17.45 -4.57 -19.08
N ILE A 14 -17.10 -3.46 -18.43
CA ILE A 14 -16.85 -3.42 -16.98
C ILE A 14 -17.94 -2.56 -16.35
N ARG A 15 -18.83 -3.18 -15.57
CA ARG A 15 -20.10 -2.59 -15.14
C ARG A 15 -20.89 -2.16 -16.39
N GLU A 16 -21.19 -0.86 -16.53
CA GLU A 16 -21.92 -0.30 -17.66
C GLU A 16 -21.00 0.32 -18.74
N GLN A 17 -19.69 0.29 -18.51
CA GLN A 17 -18.72 0.92 -19.39
C GLN A 17 -18.20 -0.05 -20.43
N GLU A 18 -18.45 0.25 -21.71
CA GLU A 18 -17.81 -0.44 -22.84
C GLU A 18 -16.36 0.00 -22.99
N ILE A 19 -15.47 -0.95 -23.13
CA ILE A 19 -14.03 -0.75 -23.36
C ILE A 19 -13.64 -1.54 -24.59
N LYS A 20 -13.05 -0.88 -25.57
CA LYS A 20 -12.69 -1.48 -26.85
C LYS A 20 -11.30 -2.13 -26.82
N ALA A 21 -11.08 -3.09 -27.72
CA ALA A 21 -9.76 -3.65 -27.95
C ALA A 21 -8.76 -2.54 -28.30
N GLY A 22 -7.61 -2.54 -27.62
CA GLY A 22 -6.59 -1.51 -27.77
C GLY A 22 -6.70 -0.34 -26.79
N ASP A 23 -7.81 -0.21 -26.07
CA ASP A 23 -7.97 0.83 -25.05
C ASP A 23 -6.99 0.66 -23.88
N LYS A 24 -6.63 1.79 -23.28
CA LYS A 24 -5.72 1.84 -22.15
C LYS A 24 -6.51 2.03 -20.86
N VAL A 25 -6.47 1.02 -20.00
CA VAL A 25 -7.15 1.03 -18.70
C VAL A 25 -6.13 1.26 -17.60
N CYS A 26 -6.31 2.32 -16.81
CA CYS A 26 -5.50 2.61 -15.63
C CYS A 26 -6.23 2.12 -14.37
N MET A 27 -5.55 1.27 -13.61
CA MET A 27 -6.04 0.73 -12.34
C MET A 27 -5.41 1.51 -11.19
N PHE A 28 -6.21 2.33 -10.51
CA PHE A 28 -5.76 3.12 -9.37
C PHE A 28 -5.92 2.33 -8.08
N TYR A 29 -4.84 1.78 -7.55
CA TYR A 29 -4.87 0.92 -6.36
C TYR A 29 -5.33 1.65 -5.09
N LEU A 30 -5.02 2.95 -4.97
CA LEU A 30 -5.48 3.73 -3.82
C LEU A 30 -7.00 3.91 -3.81
N ALA A 31 -7.61 4.10 -5.00
CA ALA A 31 -9.06 4.18 -5.12
C ALA A 31 -9.70 2.81 -4.82
N ALA A 32 -9.17 1.74 -5.42
CA ALA A 32 -9.68 0.38 -5.18
C ALA A 32 -9.56 -0.04 -3.71
N ASN A 33 -8.51 0.38 -3.00
CA ASN A 33 -8.34 0.10 -1.56
C ASN A 33 -9.20 1.00 -0.65
N ARG A 34 -10.00 1.90 -1.24
CA ARG A 34 -10.96 2.78 -0.56
C ARG A 34 -12.36 2.68 -1.16
N ASP A 35 -12.63 1.59 -1.85
CA ASP A 35 -13.94 1.32 -2.42
C ASP A 35 -14.92 0.96 -1.28
N GLU A 36 -15.95 1.77 -1.11
CA GLU A 36 -16.97 1.62 -0.06
C GLU A 36 -17.85 0.40 -0.29
N GLU A 37 -17.88 -0.16 -1.50
CA GLU A 37 -18.55 -1.43 -1.80
C GLU A 37 -17.74 -2.65 -1.30
N VAL A 38 -16.46 -2.45 -0.95
CA VAL A 38 -15.54 -3.52 -0.53
C VAL A 38 -15.09 -3.37 0.92
N PHE A 39 -14.94 -2.14 1.38
CA PHE A 39 -14.40 -1.84 2.70
C PHE A 39 -15.33 -0.94 3.51
N ASP A 40 -15.73 -1.40 4.67
CA ASP A 40 -16.39 -0.55 5.66
C ASP A 40 -15.40 0.50 6.18
N ASP A 41 -15.83 1.76 6.30
CA ASP A 41 -14.99 2.87 6.74
C ASP A 41 -13.61 2.91 6.03
N PRO A 42 -13.55 3.02 4.69
CA PRO A 42 -12.33 2.80 3.90
C PRO A 42 -11.22 3.81 4.19
N TYR A 43 -11.55 4.95 4.80
CA TYR A 43 -10.58 5.98 5.20
C TYR A 43 -10.05 5.80 6.63
N LYS A 44 -10.65 4.92 7.42
CA LYS A 44 -10.15 4.58 8.75
C LYS A 44 -8.92 3.69 8.62
N PHE A 45 -7.81 4.13 9.22
CA PHE A 45 -6.63 3.28 9.38
C PHE A 45 -6.88 2.27 10.50
N ASP A 46 -7.02 1.01 10.13
CA ASP A 46 -7.31 -0.09 11.06
C ASP A 46 -6.42 -1.30 10.76
N VAL A 47 -5.45 -1.53 11.62
CA VAL A 47 -4.48 -2.65 11.49
C VAL A 47 -5.11 -4.02 11.79
N LEU A 48 -6.31 -4.04 12.36
CA LEU A 48 -7.04 -5.27 12.68
C LEU A 48 -8.19 -5.54 11.69
N ARG A 49 -8.30 -4.76 10.63
CA ARG A 49 -9.35 -4.89 9.63
C ARG A 49 -9.45 -6.30 9.07
N GLN A 50 -10.64 -6.88 9.15
CA GLN A 50 -10.97 -8.19 8.58
C GLN A 50 -12.42 -8.19 8.05
N PRO A 51 -12.67 -8.63 6.80
CA PRO A 51 -11.66 -9.02 5.80
C PRO A 51 -10.86 -7.82 5.31
N ASN A 52 -9.65 -8.07 4.79
CA ASN A 52 -8.79 -7.03 4.23
C ASN A 52 -8.29 -7.44 2.82
N ASN A 53 -9.19 -7.34 1.86
CA ASN A 53 -8.96 -7.74 0.46
C ASN A 53 -8.24 -6.64 -0.35
N HIS A 54 -7.20 -6.05 0.24
CA HIS A 54 -6.48 -4.95 -0.39
C HIS A 54 -5.71 -5.35 -1.65
N LEU A 55 -5.57 -4.43 -2.59
CA LEU A 55 -4.83 -4.58 -3.83
C LEU A 55 -3.42 -3.95 -3.76
N GLY A 56 -2.85 -3.79 -2.58
CA GLY A 56 -1.52 -3.20 -2.41
C GLY A 56 -0.39 -3.96 -3.12
N PHE A 57 -0.59 -5.25 -3.37
CA PHE A 57 0.32 -6.10 -4.16
C PHE A 57 -0.26 -6.49 -5.54
N GLY A 58 -1.30 -5.81 -5.98
CA GLY A 58 -2.07 -6.15 -7.18
C GLY A 58 -3.18 -7.15 -6.89
N GLY A 59 -3.98 -7.39 -7.91
CA GLY A 59 -5.03 -8.42 -7.89
C GLY A 59 -4.52 -9.81 -8.26
N PRO A 60 -5.38 -10.83 -8.23
CA PRO A 60 -5.01 -12.18 -8.66
C PRO A 60 -4.59 -12.19 -10.13
N GLY A 61 -3.64 -13.07 -10.48
CA GLY A 61 -3.17 -13.24 -11.84
C GLY A 61 -1.64 -13.15 -11.98
N PRO A 62 -1.12 -13.22 -13.21
CA PRO A 62 0.32 -13.32 -13.47
C PRO A 62 1.11 -12.07 -13.09
N HIS A 63 0.44 -10.94 -12.86
CA HIS A 63 1.04 -9.69 -12.42
C HIS A 63 0.92 -9.44 -10.92
N PHE A 64 0.47 -10.40 -10.12
CA PHE A 64 0.58 -10.32 -8.67
C PHE A 64 2.04 -10.08 -8.28
N CYS A 65 2.28 -9.20 -7.31
CA CYS A 65 3.64 -8.82 -6.93
C CYS A 65 4.48 -10.04 -6.54
N LEU A 66 5.53 -10.32 -7.29
CA LEU A 66 6.46 -11.41 -7.04
C LEU A 66 7.13 -11.30 -5.65
N GLY A 67 7.39 -10.06 -5.23
CA GLY A 67 8.03 -9.75 -3.94
C GLY A 67 7.07 -9.66 -2.75
N ALA A 68 5.77 -9.96 -2.91
CA ALA A 68 4.79 -9.75 -1.85
C ALA A 68 5.10 -10.50 -0.53
N HIS A 69 5.60 -11.73 -0.63
CA HIS A 69 5.98 -12.52 0.55
C HIS A 69 7.23 -11.95 1.23
N LEU A 70 8.23 -11.55 0.46
CA LEU A 70 9.44 -10.94 0.98
C LEU A 70 9.12 -9.61 1.65
N ALA A 71 8.36 -8.74 0.98
CA ALA A 71 7.95 -7.45 1.53
C ALA A 71 7.20 -7.60 2.86
N ARG A 72 6.25 -8.54 2.95
CA ARG A 72 5.56 -8.82 4.21
C ARG A 72 6.52 -9.30 5.32
N ARG A 73 7.48 -10.13 4.96
CA ARG A 73 8.49 -10.61 5.91
C ARG A 73 9.37 -9.47 6.42
N GLU A 74 9.87 -8.63 5.52
CA GLU A 74 10.70 -7.48 5.86
C GLU A 74 9.95 -6.50 6.75
N ILE A 75 8.72 -6.13 6.39
CA ILE A 75 7.87 -5.24 7.17
C ILE A 75 7.64 -5.82 8.58
N THR A 76 7.30 -7.10 8.67
CA THR A 76 7.05 -7.75 9.95
C THR A 76 8.27 -7.73 10.85
N VAL A 77 9.45 -8.06 10.33
CA VAL A 77 10.70 -8.08 11.10
C VAL A 77 11.09 -6.67 11.50
N MET A 78 11.00 -5.72 10.55
CA MET A 78 11.36 -4.33 10.79
C MET A 78 10.51 -3.71 11.91
N PHE A 79 9.19 -3.80 11.81
CA PHE A 79 8.31 -3.20 12.82
C PHE A 79 8.40 -3.90 14.17
N ARG A 80 8.58 -5.23 14.19
CA ARG A 80 8.81 -5.97 15.45
C ARG A 80 10.05 -5.47 16.16
N GLU A 81 11.18 -5.32 15.45
CA GLU A 81 12.42 -4.83 16.02
C GLU A 81 12.34 -3.34 16.37
N LEU A 82 11.67 -2.53 15.56
CA LEU A 82 11.46 -1.12 15.82
C LEU A 82 10.72 -0.90 17.13
N PHE A 83 9.55 -1.50 17.30
CA PHE A 83 8.73 -1.32 18.52
C PHE A 83 9.33 -2.02 19.73
N ARG A 84 10.12 -3.08 19.55
CA ARG A 84 10.86 -3.69 20.65
C ARG A 84 11.97 -2.78 21.18
N ARG A 85 12.65 -2.06 20.29
CA ARG A 85 13.78 -1.18 20.64
C ARG A 85 13.35 0.22 21.01
N LEU A 86 12.30 0.71 20.39
CA LEU A 86 11.78 2.07 20.54
C LEU A 86 10.26 2.00 20.83
N PRO A 87 9.87 1.53 22.02
CA PRO A 87 8.46 1.26 22.33
C PRO A 87 7.60 2.53 22.39
N ASP A 88 8.23 3.69 22.55
CA ASP A 88 7.63 5.01 22.66
C ASP A 88 7.80 5.85 21.38
N ILE A 89 8.19 5.22 20.26
CA ILE A 89 8.34 5.97 19.00
C ILE A 89 7.00 6.55 18.55
N GLU A 90 7.00 7.84 18.26
CA GLU A 90 5.82 8.59 17.87
C GLU A 90 6.16 9.55 16.74
N ALA A 91 5.32 9.61 15.70
CA ALA A 91 5.44 10.65 14.68
C ALA A 91 5.15 12.02 15.30
N CYS A 92 5.98 13.01 15.01
CA CYS A 92 5.89 14.35 15.60
C CYS A 92 5.81 15.48 14.55
N GLY A 93 5.42 15.17 13.33
CA GLY A 93 5.22 16.13 12.25
C GLY A 93 4.58 15.48 11.04
N GLU A 94 4.21 16.33 10.07
CA GLU A 94 3.65 15.88 8.82
C GLU A 94 4.72 15.21 7.94
N PRO A 95 4.39 14.15 7.20
CA PRO A 95 5.33 13.51 6.30
C PRO A 95 5.65 14.40 5.09
N ASP A 96 6.93 14.52 4.76
CA ASP A 96 7.38 15.04 3.47
C ASP A 96 7.25 13.92 2.44
N VAL A 97 6.36 14.10 1.47
CA VAL A 97 6.07 13.08 0.47
C VAL A 97 6.81 13.33 -0.83
N LEU A 98 7.08 12.26 -1.55
CA LEU A 98 7.70 12.33 -2.87
C LEU A 98 6.74 12.95 -3.89
N ALA A 99 7.18 14.00 -4.57
CA ALA A 99 6.44 14.61 -5.67
C ALA A 99 6.54 13.73 -6.93
N ALA A 100 5.82 12.62 -6.94
CA ALA A 100 5.79 11.68 -8.06
C ALA A 100 4.37 11.12 -8.24
N SER A 101 3.94 10.99 -9.50
CA SER A 101 2.62 10.45 -9.83
C SER A 101 2.54 8.93 -9.68
N PHE A 102 3.66 8.23 -9.86
CA PHE A 102 3.71 6.76 -9.91
C PHE A 102 4.05 6.12 -8.56
N ILE A 103 4.98 6.70 -7.80
CA ILE A 103 5.37 6.19 -6.49
C ILE A 103 4.89 7.15 -5.41
N HIS A 104 3.98 6.68 -4.58
CA HIS A 104 3.56 7.40 -3.37
C HIS A 104 4.52 7.01 -2.24
N GLY A 105 5.56 7.79 -2.03
CA GLY A 105 6.61 7.52 -1.05
C GLY A 105 6.76 8.64 -0.04
N VAL A 106 7.17 8.30 1.18
CA VAL A 106 7.55 9.24 2.22
C VAL A 106 9.07 9.45 2.15
N LYS A 107 9.50 10.70 2.06
CA LYS A 107 10.92 11.10 2.09
C LYS A 107 11.41 11.30 3.51
N HIS A 108 10.64 12.03 4.29
CA HIS A 108 10.92 12.33 5.68
C HIS A 108 9.65 12.20 6.52
N LEU A 109 9.77 11.57 7.65
CA LEU A 109 8.74 11.50 8.69
C LEU A 109 9.40 11.81 10.02
N PRO A 110 9.22 13.03 10.56
CA PRO A 110 9.77 13.38 11.86
C PRO A 110 9.20 12.48 12.95
N ALA A 111 10.09 11.93 13.77
CA ALA A 111 9.69 11.07 14.88
C ALA A 111 10.51 11.40 16.14
N LYS A 112 9.90 11.22 17.29
CA LYS A 112 10.54 11.31 18.59
C LYS A 112 10.50 9.96 19.29
N PHE A 113 11.50 9.67 20.09
CA PHE A 113 11.60 8.45 20.89
C PHE A 113 12.64 8.65 22.02
N THR A 114 12.59 7.83 23.04
CA THR A 114 13.62 7.77 24.05
C THR A 114 14.76 6.85 23.60
N PRO A 115 15.99 7.35 23.46
CA PRO A 115 17.11 6.50 23.08
C PRO A 115 17.33 5.36 24.08
N THR A 116 17.38 4.14 23.61
CA THR A 116 17.74 2.97 24.41
C THR A 116 19.23 2.67 24.29
N LYS A 117 19.81 2.09 25.35
CA LYS A 117 21.20 1.63 25.29
C LYS A 117 21.36 0.58 24.19
N PRO A 118 22.44 0.60 23.39
CA PRO A 118 22.70 -0.44 22.41
C PRO A 118 22.63 -1.82 23.10
N ALA A 119 21.91 -2.75 22.48
CA ALA A 119 21.99 -4.13 22.90
C ALA A 119 23.44 -4.59 22.71
N LYS A 120 24.07 -5.16 23.74
CA LYS A 120 25.35 -5.85 23.56
C LYS A 120 25.09 -7.00 22.61
N ILE A 121 25.78 -6.98 21.47
CA ILE A 121 25.82 -8.06 20.50
C ILE A 121 26.56 -9.24 21.10
#